data_e50fb1446c0a0042a79bc98ee3595487
#
_entry.id   e50fb1446c0a0042a79bc98ee3595487
#
_cell.length_a   1.000
_cell.length_b   1.000
_cell.length_c   1.000
_cell.angle_alpha   90.00
_cell.angle_beta   90.00
_cell.angle_gamma   90.00
#
_symmetry.space_group_name_H-M   'P 1'
#
loop_
_entity.id
_entity.type
_entity.pdbx_description
1 polymer ?
#
loop_
_entity_poly.entity_id
_entity_poly.type
_entity_poly.pdbx_seq_one_letter_code
_entity_poly.pdbx_strand_id
1 'polypeptide(L)'
;MFFNYPYDSAVFGNELQFFYGADILVSPVTEENSTSVTIYVPDDRFYNFDTWEVVEGEGAAITLEDVPFTEIPLHVRGGAVIPLRSESAMTTTEVRTKPFHLIVAPDREGKAYGTLYLDDGDSIEQPATSEIEFSYEDGVLKVSGCFDYTAEDARVSAVKILGGEKGVKTIELDQKLDGEFTVEC
;
A
#
# COMPACT_ATOMS: atom_id res chain seq x y z
N MET A 1 -13.15 4.10 8.31
CA MET A 1 -13.14 2.83 9.08
C MET A 1 -14.36 1.96 8.76
N PHE A 2 -15.59 2.40 9.00
CA PHE A 2 -16.80 1.58 8.91
C PHE A 2 -17.13 1.03 7.49
N PHE A 3 -16.67 1.64 6.43
CA PHE A 3 -16.82 1.07 5.08
C PHE A 3 -16.04 -0.24 4.90
N ASN A 4 -14.84 -0.33 5.50
CA ASN A 4 -14.03 -1.53 5.43
C ASN A 4 -14.44 -2.58 6.47
N TYR A 5 -14.96 -2.11 7.63
CA TYR A 5 -15.39 -2.96 8.76
C TYR A 5 -16.82 -2.65 9.18
N PRO A 6 -17.84 -2.93 8.32
CA PRO A 6 -19.23 -2.51 8.56
C PRO A 6 -19.92 -3.26 9.71
N TYR A 7 -19.34 -4.36 10.18
CA TYR A 7 -19.90 -5.16 11.27
C TYR A 7 -19.16 -4.94 12.61
N ASP A 8 -18.12 -4.15 12.61
CA ASP A 8 -17.37 -3.78 13.81
C ASP A 8 -17.91 -2.46 14.39
N SER A 9 -18.71 -2.55 15.45
CA SER A 9 -19.33 -1.37 16.05
C SER A 9 -18.32 -0.41 16.71
N ALA A 10 -17.11 -0.86 17.04
CA ALA A 10 -16.08 -0.02 17.63
C ALA A 10 -15.57 1.05 16.66
N VAL A 11 -15.66 0.80 15.35
CA VAL A 11 -15.21 1.77 14.34
C VAL A 11 -16.25 2.86 14.02
N PHE A 12 -17.50 2.74 14.45
CA PHE A 12 -18.57 3.68 14.05
C PHE A 12 -18.39 5.07 14.64
N GLY A 13 -17.82 5.16 15.83
CA GLY A 13 -17.54 6.44 16.50
C GLY A 13 -16.09 6.89 16.38
N ASN A 14 -15.29 6.23 15.56
CA ASN A 14 -13.88 6.60 15.40
C ASN A 14 -13.74 7.77 14.40
N GLU A 15 -13.46 8.96 14.92
CA GLU A 15 -13.31 10.20 14.16
C GLU A 15 -11.85 10.56 13.87
N LEU A 16 -10.89 9.92 14.55
CA LEU A 16 -9.47 10.29 14.48
C LEU A 16 -8.64 9.41 13.57
N GLN A 17 -9.20 8.29 13.09
CA GLN A 17 -8.56 7.39 12.16
C GLN A 17 -9.38 7.26 10.89
N PHE A 18 -8.71 7.06 9.78
CA PHE A 18 -9.37 6.82 8.49
C PHE A 18 -8.53 5.93 7.59
N PHE A 19 -9.18 5.33 6.59
CA PHE A 19 -8.49 4.65 5.52
C PHE A 19 -8.24 5.60 4.35
N TYR A 20 -7.01 5.64 3.87
CA TYR A 20 -6.67 6.20 2.58
C TYR A 20 -6.79 5.09 1.54
N GLY A 21 -7.82 5.19 0.69
CA GLY A 21 -8.28 4.05 -0.10
C GLY A 21 -8.85 2.94 0.79
N ALA A 22 -8.65 1.69 0.39
CA ALA A 22 -9.05 0.50 1.15
C ALA A 22 -7.91 -0.07 2.01
N ASP A 23 -6.68 0.38 1.79
CA ASP A 23 -5.49 -0.39 2.14
C ASP A 23 -4.59 0.29 3.17
N ILE A 24 -4.65 1.61 3.36
CA ILE A 24 -3.78 2.32 4.29
C ILE A 24 -4.59 2.93 5.42
N LEU A 25 -4.43 2.40 6.62
CA LEU A 25 -4.97 2.97 7.85
C LEU A 25 -4.08 4.12 8.33
N VAL A 26 -4.65 5.31 8.44
CA VAL A 26 -4.00 6.54 8.87
C VAL A 26 -4.44 6.86 10.30
N SER A 27 -3.49 7.03 11.21
CA SER A 27 -3.73 7.20 12.64
C SER A 27 -2.93 8.39 13.21
N PRO A 28 -3.29 9.65 12.88
CA PRO A 28 -2.49 10.80 13.24
C PRO A 28 -2.51 11.08 14.75
N VAL A 29 -1.39 11.61 15.27
CA VAL A 29 -1.33 12.22 16.60
C VAL A 29 -2.03 13.58 16.53
N THR A 30 -3.14 13.75 17.20
CA THR A 30 -3.99 14.96 17.12
C THR A 30 -3.92 15.83 18.37
N GLU A 31 -3.35 15.34 19.46
CA GLU A 31 -3.18 16.12 20.68
C GLU A 31 -1.93 17.01 20.62
N GLU A 32 -2.08 18.25 21.02
CA GLU A 32 -0.99 19.22 21.03
C GLU A 32 0.14 18.79 21.98
N ASN A 33 1.39 18.84 21.49
CA ASN A 33 2.60 18.43 22.21
C ASN A 33 2.63 16.94 22.60
N SER A 34 1.75 16.09 22.07
CA SER A 34 1.82 14.65 22.30
C SER A 34 2.80 13.96 21.35
N THR A 35 3.48 12.95 21.85
CA THR A 35 4.28 11.98 21.09
C THR A 35 3.70 10.58 21.21
N SER A 36 2.45 10.46 21.65
CA SER A 36 1.73 9.19 21.74
C SER A 36 0.32 9.32 21.18
N VAL A 37 -0.23 8.22 20.71
CA VAL A 37 -1.61 8.13 20.23
C VAL A 37 -2.19 6.76 20.53
N THR A 38 -3.41 6.72 21.04
CA THR A 38 -4.18 5.49 21.15
C THR A 38 -4.99 5.30 19.88
N ILE A 39 -4.74 4.21 19.19
CA ILE A 39 -5.38 3.85 17.93
C ILE A 39 -6.20 2.58 18.08
N TYR A 40 -7.24 2.42 17.28
CA TYR A 40 -7.99 1.18 17.16
C TYR A 40 -7.47 0.39 15.96
N VAL A 41 -7.08 -0.86 16.17
CA VAL A 41 -6.66 -1.78 15.11
C VAL A 41 -7.73 -2.85 14.97
N PRO A 42 -8.49 -2.88 13.85
CA PRO A 42 -9.48 -3.90 13.58
C PRO A 42 -8.92 -5.33 13.62
N ASP A 43 -9.78 -6.34 13.82
CA ASP A 43 -9.38 -7.75 13.76
C ASP A 43 -9.03 -8.15 12.31
N ASP A 44 -7.80 -7.83 11.93
CA ASP A 44 -7.24 -8.12 10.62
C ASP A 44 -5.70 -8.07 10.72
N ARG A 45 -5.01 -8.49 9.65
CA ARG A 45 -3.56 -8.31 9.57
C ARG A 45 -3.23 -6.93 9.03
N PHE A 46 -2.23 -6.30 9.63
CA PHE A 46 -1.65 -5.04 9.19
C PHE A 46 -0.13 -5.12 9.15
N TYR A 47 0.47 -4.14 8.52
CA TYR A 47 1.92 -3.95 8.46
C TYR A 47 2.24 -2.49 8.76
N ASN A 48 3.14 -2.24 9.70
CA ASN A 48 3.63 -0.88 9.92
C ASN A 48 4.30 -0.36 8.64
N PHE A 49 3.94 0.83 8.18
CA PHE A 49 4.40 1.36 6.90
C PHE A 49 5.91 1.71 6.89
N ASP A 50 6.48 2.05 8.04
CA ASP A 50 7.89 2.46 8.15
C ASP A 50 8.82 1.26 8.37
N THR A 51 8.42 0.35 9.26
CA THR A 51 9.25 -0.82 9.63
C THR A 51 8.95 -2.07 8.82
N TRP A 52 7.79 -2.13 8.17
CA TRP A 52 7.22 -3.30 7.48
C TRP A 52 6.96 -4.51 8.41
N GLU A 53 6.99 -4.30 9.71
CA GLU A 53 6.67 -5.32 10.68
C GLU A 53 5.18 -5.65 10.69
N VAL A 54 4.88 -6.92 10.93
CA VAL A 54 3.49 -7.39 11.04
C VAL A 54 2.86 -6.85 12.33
N VAL A 55 1.65 -6.32 12.20
CA VAL A 55 0.79 -5.92 13.29
C VAL A 55 -0.50 -6.73 13.21
N GLU A 56 -0.63 -7.74 14.06
CA GLU A 56 -1.87 -8.51 14.16
C GLU A 56 -2.90 -7.71 14.94
N GLY A 57 -3.95 -7.26 14.24
CA GLY A 57 -5.08 -6.60 14.87
C GLY A 57 -5.99 -7.60 15.58
N GLU A 58 -6.46 -7.24 16.76
CA GLU A 58 -7.34 -8.06 17.60
C GLU A 58 -8.71 -7.38 17.83
N GLY A 59 -9.07 -6.37 17.03
CA GLY A 59 -10.28 -5.59 17.27
C GLY A 59 -10.19 -4.78 18.57
N ALA A 60 -9.03 -4.23 18.87
CA ALA A 60 -8.73 -3.56 20.13
C ALA A 60 -7.95 -2.25 19.94
N ALA A 61 -8.00 -1.42 20.97
CA ALA A 61 -7.17 -0.22 21.03
C ALA A 61 -5.75 -0.56 21.49
N ILE A 62 -4.76 0.03 20.83
CA ILE A 62 -3.34 -0.02 21.23
C ILE A 62 -2.80 1.40 21.34
N THR A 63 -1.79 1.61 22.17
CA THR A 63 -1.11 2.90 22.29
C THR A 63 0.24 2.83 21.60
N LEU A 64 0.47 3.75 20.67
CA LEU A 64 1.77 3.97 20.07
C LEU A 64 2.48 5.06 20.86
N GLU A 65 3.68 4.78 21.31
CA GLU A 65 4.54 5.70 22.06
C GLU A 65 5.69 6.17 21.18
N ASP A 66 6.34 7.25 21.59
CA ASP A 66 7.53 7.81 20.92
C ASP A 66 7.35 8.12 19.44
N VAL A 67 6.13 8.52 19.03
CA VAL A 67 5.83 8.95 17.66
C VAL A 67 6.51 10.29 17.40
N PRO A 68 7.45 10.38 16.46
CA PRO A 68 8.12 11.63 16.13
C PRO A 68 7.13 12.67 15.58
N PHE A 69 7.37 13.93 15.87
CA PHE A 69 6.53 15.02 15.35
C PHE A 69 6.44 15.09 13.81
N THR A 70 7.42 14.52 13.13
CA THR A 70 7.51 14.49 11.66
C THR A 70 6.83 13.26 11.04
N GLU A 71 6.25 12.37 11.84
CA GLU A 71 5.66 11.11 11.38
C GLU A 71 4.16 11.05 11.67
N ILE A 72 3.45 10.43 10.76
CA ILE A 72 2.05 10.02 10.92
C ILE A 72 2.04 8.50 10.92
N PRO A 73 1.59 7.84 12.00
CA PRO A 73 1.50 6.39 12.02
C PRO A 73 0.59 5.86 10.90
N LEU A 74 1.15 5.06 10.01
CA LEU A 74 0.48 4.43 8.90
C LEU A 74 0.60 2.91 9.01
N HIS A 75 -0.49 2.21 8.67
CA HIS A 75 -0.50 0.76 8.62
C HIS A 75 -1.10 0.29 7.30
N VAL A 76 -0.37 -0.55 6.58
CA VAL A 76 -0.88 -1.23 5.39
C VAL A 76 -1.74 -2.39 5.84
N ARG A 77 -2.96 -2.47 5.34
CA ARG A 77 -3.84 -3.61 5.56
C ARG A 77 -3.33 -4.84 4.81
N GLY A 78 -3.37 -6.00 5.45
CA GLY A 78 -3.14 -7.28 4.78
C GLY A 78 -4.16 -7.52 3.67
N GLY A 79 -3.70 -8.15 2.59
CA GLY A 79 -4.48 -8.34 1.37
C GLY A 79 -4.23 -7.28 0.30
N ALA A 80 -3.26 -6.37 0.50
CA ALA A 80 -2.98 -5.27 -0.42
C ALA A 80 -1.69 -5.47 -1.24
N VAL A 81 -1.71 -5.04 -2.50
CA VAL A 81 -0.51 -4.76 -3.30
C VAL A 81 -0.46 -3.27 -3.61
N ILE A 82 0.52 -2.57 -3.05
CA ILE A 82 0.62 -1.11 -3.17
C ILE A 82 1.78 -0.74 -4.10
N PRO A 83 1.49 -0.11 -5.26
CA PRO A 83 2.53 0.45 -6.11
C PRO A 83 3.04 1.77 -5.54
N LEU A 84 4.26 1.79 -5.03
CA LEU A 84 4.95 2.99 -4.57
C LEU A 84 6.00 3.42 -5.57
N ARG A 85 6.18 4.73 -5.77
CA ARG A 85 7.33 5.22 -6.51
C ARG A 85 8.61 4.91 -5.75
N SER A 86 9.64 4.44 -6.44
CA SER A 86 10.91 4.02 -5.84
C SER A 86 11.67 5.17 -5.16
N GLU A 87 11.43 6.39 -5.62
CA GLU A 87 12.09 7.60 -5.15
C GLU A 87 11.11 8.76 -5.07
N SER A 88 11.36 9.67 -4.13
CA SER A 88 10.68 10.97 -4.07
C SER A 88 11.30 11.96 -5.05
N ALA A 89 10.52 12.99 -5.43
CA ALA A 89 11.00 14.12 -6.22
C ALA A 89 10.27 15.40 -5.83
N MET A 90 10.74 16.54 -6.32
CA MET A 90 10.18 17.85 -5.94
C MET A 90 8.87 18.19 -6.67
N THR A 91 8.59 17.53 -7.79
CA THR A 91 7.39 17.76 -8.60
C THR A 91 6.70 16.45 -9.00
N THR A 92 5.39 16.50 -9.23
CA THR A 92 4.63 15.33 -9.70
C THR A 92 5.13 14.86 -11.07
N THR A 93 5.51 15.76 -11.96
CA THR A 93 6.09 15.42 -13.27
C THR A 93 7.35 14.59 -13.11
N GLU A 94 8.24 14.98 -12.20
CA GLU A 94 9.48 14.24 -11.93
C GLU A 94 9.21 12.91 -11.22
N VAL A 95 8.29 12.86 -10.23
CA VAL A 95 7.90 11.60 -9.56
C VAL A 95 7.35 10.58 -10.56
N ARG A 96 6.61 11.04 -11.57
CA ARG A 96 6.02 10.16 -12.59
C ARG A 96 7.06 9.40 -13.42
N THR A 97 8.29 9.92 -13.53
CA THR A 97 9.41 9.24 -14.23
C THR A 97 10.11 8.16 -13.41
N LYS A 98 9.82 8.07 -12.09
CA LYS A 98 10.46 7.06 -11.24
C LYS A 98 9.78 5.71 -11.41
N PRO A 99 10.53 4.60 -11.38
CA PRO A 99 9.95 3.27 -11.41
C PRO A 99 9.11 2.99 -10.15
N PHE A 100 8.37 1.88 -10.18
CA PHE A 100 7.58 1.43 -9.05
C PHE A 100 8.30 0.32 -8.27
N HIS A 101 8.14 0.36 -6.96
CA HIS A 101 8.23 -0.80 -6.08
C HIS A 101 6.82 -1.32 -5.80
N LEU A 102 6.58 -2.59 -6.00
CA LEU A 102 5.32 -3.21 -5.60
C LEU A 102 5.48 -3.77 -4.18
N ILE A 103 4.73 -3.20 -3.24
CA ILE A 103 4.70 -3.68 -1.86
C ILE A 103 3.56 -4.67 -1.75
N VAL A 104 3.89 -5.93 -1.57
CA VAL A 104 2.93 -7.03 -1.38
C VAL A 104 2.78 -7.26 0.11
N ALA A 105 1.61 -6.98 0.63
CA ALA A 105 1.22 -7.16 2.04
C ALA A 105 0.19 -8.30 2.12
N PRO A 106 0.59 -9.57 2.25
CA PRO A 106 -0.36 -10.68 2.26
C PRO A 106 -1.29 -10.62 3.46
N ASP A 107 -2.55 -11.01 3.26
CA ASP A 107 -3.49 -11.22 4.34
C ASP A 107 -3.17 -12.49 5.16
N ARG A 108 -4.05 -12.87 6.08
CA ARG A 108 -3.90 -14.09 6.89
C ARG A 108 -3.97 -15.39 6.06
N GLU A 109 -4.50 -15.32 4.84
CA GLU A 109 -4.59 -16.43 3.88
C GLU A 109 -3.40 -16.45 2.90
N GLY A 110 -2.50 -15.47 2.97
CA GLY A 110 -1.34 -15.35 2.10
C GLY A 110 -1.62 -14.72 0.74
N LYS A 111 -2.74 -14.00 0.60
CA LYS A 111 -3.18 -13.36 -0.65
C LYS A 111 -3.04 -11.85 -0.58
N ALA A 112 -2.85 -11.21 -1.75
CA ALA A 112 -2.91 -9.77 -1.88
C ALA A 112 -3.40 -9.35 -3.28
N TYR A 113 -4.07 -8.20 -3.35
CA TYR A 113 -4.58 -7.61 -4.58
C TYR A 113 -4.32 -6.11 -4.59
N GLY A 114 -4.14 -5.53 -5.76
CA GLY A 114 -4.00 -4.09 -5.93
C GLY A 114 -4.24 -3.66 -7.36
N THR A 115 -4.35 -2.35 -7.56
CA THR A 115 -4.56 -1.76 -8.88
C THR A 115 -3.67 -0.54 -9.09
N LEU A 116 -3.38 -0.25 -10.35
CA LEU A 116 -2.65 0.95 -10.75
C LEU A 116 -3.29 1.52 -12.01
N TYR A 117 -3.68 2.79 -11.93
CA TYR A 117 -4.12 3.55 -13.09
C TYR A 117 -2.98 4.44 -13.59
N LEU A 118 -2.74 4.42 -14.89
CA LEU A 118 -1.75 5.28 -15.54
C LEU A 118 -2.38 6.03 -16.73
N ASP A 119 -2.00 7.29 -16.85
CA ASP A 119 -2.36 8.19 -17.93
C ASP A 119 -1.21 9.18 -18.22
N ASP A 120 -1.40 10.15 -19.13
CA ASP A 120 -0.40 11.17 -19.42
C ASP A 120 -0.28 12.24 -18.30
N GLY A 121 -1.27 12.33 -17.39
CA GLY A 121 -1.27 13.26 -16.25
C GLY A 121 -1.55 14.73 -16.58
N ASP A 122 -1.94 15.06 -17.79
CA ASP A 122 -2.16 16.43 -18.27
C ASP A 122 -3.48 16.59 -19.05
N SER A 123 -3.82 15.66 -19.94
CA SER A 123 -5.00 15.75 -20.80
C SER A 123 -6.30 15.58 -20.01
N ILE A 124 -7.31 16.43 -20.28
CA ILE A 124 -8.65 16.29 -19.70
C ILE A 124 -9.36 15.06 -20.27
N GLU A 125 -9.27 14.87 -21.60
CA GLU A 125 -9.72 13.65 -22.27
C GLU A 125 -8.49 12.80 -22.55
N GLN A 126 -8.36 11.68 -21.85
CA GLN A 126 -7.18 10.84 -21.92
C GLN A 126 -7.10 10.10 -23.27
N PRO A 127 -6.03 10.30 -24.06
CA PRO A 127 -5.87 9.63 -25.35
C PRO A 127 -5.59 8.13 -25.19
N ALA A 128 -4.97 7.74 -24.10
CA ALA A 128 -4.67 6.37 -23.72
C ALA A 128 -4.55 6.25 -22.21
N THR A 129 -5.02 5.13 -21.65
CA THR A 129 -4.93 4.83 -20.21
C THR A 129 -4.46 3.40 -20.01
N SER A 130 -3.88 3.11 -18.85
CA SER A 130 -3.64 1.73 -18.44
C SER A 130 -4.32 1.49 -17.10
N GLU A 131 -5.05 0.37 -17.02
CA GLU A 131 -5.67 -0.14 -15.80
C GLU A 131 -5.05 -1.49 -15.50
N ILE A 132 -4.13 -1.50 -14.53
CA ILE A 132 -3.28 -2.64 -14.21
C ILE A 132 -3.73 -3.23 -12.89
N GLU A 133 -3.86 -4.54 -12.87
CA GLU A 133 -4.23 -5.33 -11.70
C GLU A 133 -3.03 -6.16 -11.24
N PHE A 134 -2.84 -6.22 -9.93
CA PHE A 134 -1.85 -7.04 -9.25
C PHE A 134 -2.56 -8.08 -8.41
N SER A 135 -2.22 -9.34 -8.55
CA SER A 135 -2.71 -10.41 -7.68
C SER A 135 -1.55 -11.29 -7.21
N TYR A 136 -1.51 -11.53 -5.90
CA TYR A 136 -0.51 -12.36 -5.27
C TYR A 136 -1.17 -13.52 -4.54
N GLU A 137 -0.76 -14.74 -4.84
CA GLU A 137 -1.20 -15.97 -4.20
C GLU A 137 -0.13 -17.05 -4.42
N ASP A 138 0.07 -17.95 -3.45
CA ASP A 138 0.98 -19.11 -3.53
C ASP A 138 2.42 -18.78 -3.96
N GLY A 139 2.93 -17.59 -3.54
CA GLY A 139 4.27 -17.16 -3.89
C GLY A 139 4.44 -16.63 -5.31
N VAL A 140 3.34 -16.36 -6.02
CA VAL A 140 3.35 -15.81 -7.37
C VAL A 140 2.62 -14.48 -7.42
N LEU A 141 3.31 -13.44 -7.87
CA LEU A 141 2.69 -12.16 -8.22
C LEU A 141 2.37 -12.16 -9.71
N LYS A 142 1.10 -12.01 -10.05
CA LYS A 142 0.62 -11.84 -11.43
C LYS A 142 0.28 -10.37 -11.66
N VAL A 143 0.71 -9.83 -12.81
CA VAL A 143 0.38 -8.50 -13.32
C VAL A 143 -0.43 -8.69 -14.59
N SER A 144 -1.63 -8.11 -14.66
CA SER A 144 -2.57 -8.21 -15.78
C SER A 144 -3.37 -6.92 -15.95
N GLY A 145 -4.15 -6.80 -17.02
CA GLY A 145 -5.02 -5.66 -17.24
C GLY A 145 -4.95 -5.08 -18.65
N CYS A 146 -5.27 -3.79 -18.77
CA CYS A 146 -5.18 -3.03 -20.00
C CYS A 146 -3.93 -2.14 -19.98
N PHE A 147 -3.14 -2.13 -21.05
CA PHE A 147 -1.83 -1.45 -21.13
C PHE A 147 -1.76 -0.52 -22.34
N ASP A 148 -2.77 0.33 -22.54
CA ASP A 148 -2.82 1.22 -23.70
C ASP A 148 -1.94 2.47 -23.54
N TYR A 149 -1.75 2.94 -22.30
CA TYR A 149 -0.79 3.99 -21.99
C TYR A 149 0.58 3.38 -21.71
N THR A 150 1.53 3.62 -22.61
CA THR A 150 2.90 3.12 -22.50
C THR A 150 3.89 4.27 -22.33
N ALA A 151 4.29 4.53 -21.09
CA ALA A 151 5.44 5.41 -20.81
C ALA A 151 6.71 4.58 -20.66
N GLU A 152 7.84 5.07 -21.19
CA GLU A 152 9.13 4.36 -21.03
C GLU A 152 9.52 4.17 -19.57
N ASP A 153 9.11 5.10 -18.71
CA ASP A 153 9.40 5.12 -17.26
C ASP A 153 8.39 4.34 -16.43
N ALA A 154 7.30 3.81 -17.02
CA ALA A 154 6.35 2.95 -16.33
C ALA A 154 6.93 1.53 -16.17
N ARG A 155 7.72 1.36 -15.13
CA ARG A 155 8.47 0.12 -14.85
C ARG A 155 8.33 -0.28 -13.39
N VAL A 156 8.44 -1.58 -13.12
CA VAL A 156 8.63 -2.14 -11.79
C VAL A 156 10.10 -2.45 -11.61
N SER A 157 10.73 -1.88 -10.58
CA SER A 157 12.15 -2.11 -10.26
C SER A 157 12.36 -3.04 -9.07
N ALA A 158 11.34 -3.24 -8.25
CA ALA A 158 11.39 -4.21 -7.17
C ALA A 158 9.98 -4.69 -6.77
N VAL A 159 9.91 -5.93 -6.28
CA VAL A 159 8.77 -6.47 -5.54
C VAL A 159 9.23 -6.76 -4.12
N LYS A 160 8.52 -6.20 -3.12
CA LYS A 160 8.79 -6.40 -1.70
C LYS A 160 7.62 -7.15 -1.08
N ILE A 161 7.85 -8.39 -0.63
CA ILE A 161 6.85 -9.22 0.04
C ILE A 161 7.06 -9.12 1.54
N LEU A 162 6.01 -8.70 2.24
CA LEU A 162 6.01 -8.50 3.68
C LEU A 162 5.63 -9.79 4.43
N GLY A 163 5.96 -9.87 5.72
CA GLY A 163 5.48 -10.93 6.62
C GLY A 163 6.13 -12.29 6.44
N GLY A 164 7.23 -12.40 5.68
CA GLY A 164 7.99 -13.65 5.60
C GLY A 164 8.73 -13.98 6.90
N GLU A 165 9.16 -15.24 7.09
CA GLU A 165 9.90 -15.70 8.28
C GLU A 165 11.16 -14.86 8.60
N LYS A 166 11.75 -14.20 7.61
CA LYS A 166 12.93 -13.35 7.72
C LYS A 166 12.62 -11.86 7.58
N GLY A 167 11.35 -11.46 7.69
CA GLY A 167 10.90 -10.10 7.46
C GLY A 167 10.55 -9.84 6.00
N VAL A 168 11.08 -8.76 5.40
CA VAL A 168 10.78 -8.36 4.01
C VAL A 168 11.66 -9.14 3.04
N LYS A 169 11.04 -9.83 2.08
CA LYS A 169 11.73 -10.42 0.92
C LYS A 169 11.68 -9.42 -0.24
N THR A 170 12.84 -9.04 -0.77
CA THR A 170 12.93 -8.16 -1.93
C THR A 170 13.41 -8.93 -3.16
N ILE A 171 12.73 -8.72 -4.28
CA ILE A 171 13.08 -9.25 -5.59
C ILE A 171 13.31 -8.05 -6.49
N GLU A 172 14.57 -7.84 -6.89
CA GLU A 172 14.92 -6.80 -7.85
C GLU A 172 14.60 -7.29 -9.27
N LEU A 173 14.03 -6.39 -10.07
CA LEU A 173 13.72 -6.64 -11.48
C LEU A 173 13.78 -5.33 -12.25
N ASP A 174 13.64 -5.40 -13.56
CA ASP A 174 13.51 -4.25 -14.44
C ASP A 174 12.47 -4.56 -15.51
N GLN A 175 11.20 -4.58 -15.09
CA GLN A 175 10.09 -5.00 -15.93
C GLN A 175 9.22 -3.81 -16.33
N LYS A 176 8.99 -3.62 -17.62
CA LYS A 176 8.03 -2.62 -18.12
C LYS A 176 6.60 -3.02 -17.80
N LEU A 177 5.76 -1.99 -17.55
CA LEU A 177 4.31 -2.13 -17.39
C LEU A 177 3.63 -1.88 -18.74
N ASP A 178 3.96 -2.70 -19.74
CA ASP A 178 3.46 -2.64 -21.12
C ASP A 178 2.80 -3.96 -21.58
N GLY A 179 2.56 -4.87 -20.65
CA GLY A 179 1.94 -6.18 -20.87
C GLY A 179 1.86 -7.02 -19.62
N GLU A 180 1.21 -8.17 -19.74
CA GLU A 180 1.08 -9.13 -18.64
C GLU A 180 2.40 -9.84 -18.34
N PHE A 181 2.67 -10.07 -17.05
CA PHE A 181 3.81 -10.86 -16.60
C PHE A 181 3.55 -11.49 -15.22
N THR A 182 4.44 -12.40 -14.82
CA THR A 182 4.44 -13.00 -13.48
C THR A 182 5.83 -12.92 -12.85
N VAL A 183 5.85 -12.85 -11.51
CA VAL A 183 7.09 -12.89 -10.71
C VAL A 183 6.94 -14.01 -9.69
N GLU A 184 7.87 -14.96 -9.70
CA GLU A 184 7.96 -15.98 -8.64
C GLU A 184 8.63 -15.36 -7.41
N CYS A 185 7.96 -15.46 -6.28
CA CYS A 185 8.29 -14.74 -5.05
C CYS A 185 8.72 -15.67 -3.91
#